data_d22e7ec3f19fed5c9685bc9cad8aedea
#
_entry.id   d22e7ec3f19fed5c9685bc9cad8aedea
#
_cell.length_a   1.000
_cell.length_b   1.000
_cell.length_c   1.000
_cell.angle_alpha   90.00
_cell.angle_beta   90.00
_cell.angle_gamma   90.00
#
_symmetry.space_group_name_H-M   'P 1'
#
loop_
_entity.id
_entity.type
_entity.pdbx_description
1 polymer ?
#
loop_
_entity_poly.entity_id
_entity_poly.type
_entity_poly.pdbx_seq_one_letter_code
_entity_poly.pdbx_strand_id
1 'polypeptide(L)'
;GKTPVTIALVKDLKERGWNPGIISRGYRGKAESPVEVRLDSNPDIVGDEPLLIKKATDAPTFVCPKRVAAAEALLKAYPTVNVIISDDGLQHYSLHRDVELAVVGARGLGNGWVLPAGPLREPPSRLDEVDAIVLNATEDVVTSSTPRYVATSGFTNAINYATGEIVSLDTLSRMQFKKGLKAVAMAGIAVPERFFSMLKAHGLEVRPIALPDHYDYSKNPFKDCEADLIFITEKDAVKCRKHADLKKDERIYVVPLETKLDKFLVDFVEKKITAAAKKSKEAAAVDRKSTR
;
A
#
# COMPACT_ATOMS: atom_id res chain seq x y z
N GLY A 1 -0.14 -7.22 -1.72
CA GLY A 1 -0.13 -6.35 -2.87
C GLY A 1 -1.16 -5.22 -2.90
N LYS A 2 -2.18 -5.16 -2.00
CA LYS A 2 -3.21 -4.11 -2.02
C LYS A 2 -2.62 -2.71 -1.78
N THR A 3 -1.90 -2.53 -0.68
CA THR A 3 -1.35 -1.23 -0.28
C THR A 3 -0.50 -0.54 -1.37
N PRO A 4 0.43 -1.22 -2.06
CA PRO A 4 1.16 -0.63 -3.19
C PRO A 4 0.26 -0.20 -4.35
N VAL A 5 -0.79 -0.98 -4.67
CA VAL A 5 -1.79 -0.62 -5.70
C VAL A 5 -2.58 0.60 -5.27
N THR A 6 -3.01 0.67 -4.01
CA THR A 6 -3.69 1.85 -3.44
C THR A 6 -2.82 3.11 -3.56
N ILE A 7 -1.53 3.01 -3.19
CA ILE A 7 -0.57 4.13 -3.29
C ILE A 7 -0.43 4.60 -4.75
N ALA A 8 -0.24 3.67 -5.68
CA ALA A 8 -0.10 3.98 -7.09
C ALA A 8 -1.36 4.66 -7.64
N LEU A 9 -2.55 4.11 -7.36
CA LEU A 9 -3.82 4.67 -7.79
C LEU A 9 -4.04 6.10 -7.26
N VAL A 10 -3.71 6.35 -5.99
CA VAL A 10 -3.80 7.69 -5.39
C VAL A 10 -2.89 8.67 -6.13
N LYS A 11 -1.64 8.29 -6.43
CA LYS A 11 -0.68 9.14 -7.16
C LYS A 11 -1.17 9.44 -8.57
N ASP A 12 -1.57 8.42 -9.32
CA ASP A 12 -2.06 8.56 -10.69
C ASP A 12 -3.32 9.45 -10.75
N LEU A 13 -4.26 9.31 -9.80
CA LEU A 13 -5.44 10.17 -9.73
C LEU A 13 -5.09 11.61 -9.38
N LYS A 14 -4.13 11.85 -8.48
CA LYS A 14 -3.62 13.19 -8.18
C LYS A 14 -3.00 13.86 -9.41
N GLU A 15 -2.19 13.14 -10.18
CA GLU A 15 -1.58 13.62 -11.42
C GLU A 15 -2.63 14.01 -12.47
N ARG A 16 -3.81 13.37 -12.43
CA ARG A 16 -4.97 13.68 -13.29
C ARG A 16 -5.89 14.77 -12.73
N GLY A 17 -5.49 15.43 -11.63
CA GLY A 17 -6.22 16.56 -11.04
C GLY A 17 -7.35 16.16 -10.07
N TRP A 18 -7.46 14.90 -9.70
CA TRP A 18 -8.36 14.47 -8.61
C TRP A 18 -7.75 14.82 -7.25
N ASN A 19 -8.64 15.03 -6.27
CA ASN A 19 -8.23 15.24 -4.86
C ASN A 19 -8.66 14.06 -4.01
N PRO A 20 -7.87 12.95 -3.98
CA PRO A 20 -8.23 11.73 -3.30
C PRO A 20 -8.07 11.85 -1.78
N GLY A 21 -9.05 11.31 -1.04
CA GLY A 21 -8.95 10.97 0.37
C GLY A 21 -8.94 9.47 0.57
N ILE A 22 -8.31 8.99 1.64
CA ILE A 22 -8.13 7.56 1.88
C ILE A 22 -8.79 7.18 3.20
N ILE A 23 -9.51 6.07 3.17
CA ILE A 23 -10.05 5.45 4.39
C ILE A 23 -9.54 4.02 4.51
N SER A 24 -9.22 3.61 5.72
CA SER A 24 -8.77 2.24 6.02
C SER A 24 -9.31 1.76 7.35
N ARG A 25 -9.20 0.45 7.61
CA ARG A 25 -9.58 -0.15 8.90
C ARG A 25 -8.65 0.25 10.03
N GLY A 26 -7.38 0.51 9.72
CA GLY A 26 -6.35 0.55 10.73
C GLY A 26 -6.06 -0.85 11.28
N TYR A 27 -5.88 -1.84 10.39
CA TYR A 27 -5.61 -3.23 10.82
C TYR A 27 -4.46 -3.27 11.83
N ARG A 28 -4.66 -4.00 12.94
CA ARG A 28 -3.82 -4.03 14.14
C ARG A 28 -3.68 -2.71 14.88
N GLY A 29 -4.29 -1.62 14.41
CA GLY A 29 -4.43 -0.38 15.17
C GLY A 29 -5.53 -0.50 16.23
N LYS A 30 -5.46 0.36 17.24
CA LYS A 30 -6.39 0.41 18.37
C LYS A 30 -7.45 1.51 18.22
N ALA A 31 -7.61 2.10 17.03
CA ALA A 31 -8.58 3.16 16.81
C ALA A 31 -10.02 2.59 16.81
N GLU A 32 -10.84 3.00 17.75
CA GLU A 32 -12.26 2.63 17.85
C GLU A 32 -13.19 3.67 17.21
N SER A 33 -12.74 4.91 17.12
CA SER A 33 -13.41 6.05 16.47
C SER A 33 -12.58 6.55 15.29
N PRO A 34 -13.13 7.43 14.41
CA PRO A 34 -12.37 8.00 13.31
C PRO A 34 -11.13 8.75 13.79
N VAL A 35 -9.96 8.35 13.32
CA VAL A 35 -8.65 8.96 13.61
C VAL A 35 -7.98 9.38 12.32
N GLU A 36 -7.56 10.64 12.27
CA GLU A 36 -6.73 11.14 11.17
C GLU A 36 -5.32 10.54 11.26
N VAL A 37 -4.81 10.05 10.14
CA VAL A 37 -3.44 9.56 10.02
C VAL A 37 -2.52 10.71 9.62
N ARG A 38 -1.58 11.04 10.49
CA ARG A 38 -0.53 12.04 10.28
C ARG A 38 0.82 11.38 10.13
N LEU A 39 1.81 12.14 9.64
CA LEU A 39 3.17 11.61 9.44
C LEU A 39 3.84 11.15 10.74
N ASP A 40 3.45 11.74 11.86
CA ASP A 40 3.92 11.43 13.22
C ASP A 40 3.01 10.48 14.01
N SER A 41 1.90 10.02 13.41
CA SER A 41 0.97 9.09 14.06
C SER A 41 1.67 7.82 14.54
N ASN A 42 1.23 7.34 15.71
CA ASN A 42 1.70 6.08 16.26
C ASN A 42 1.10 4.89 15.47
N PRO A 43 1.93 4.01 14.85
CA PRO A 43 1.45 2.86 14.09
C PRO A 43 0.64 1.87 14.95
N ASP A 44 0.83 1.82 16.28
CA ASP A 44 0.03 0.99 17.18
C ASP A 44 -1.43 1.48 17.31
N ILE A 45 -1.70 2.74 16.91
CA ILE A 45 -3.05 3.33 16.93
C ILE A 45 -3.68 3.27 15.54
N VAL A 46 -2.96 3.71 14.52
CA VAL A 46 -3.51 3.87 13.16
C VAL A 46 -3.24 2.69 12.24
N GLY A 47 -2.31 1.82 12.59
CA GLY A 47 -1.83 0.70 11.77
C GLY A 47 -0.65 1.09 10.86
N ASP A 48 0.18 0.11 10.51
CA ASP A 48 1.38 0.30 9.67
C ASP A 48 1.00 0.72 8.24
N GLU A 49 0.00 0.06 7.64
CA GLU A 49 -0.39 0.27 6.25
C GLU A 49 -0.98 1.66 5.99
N PRO A 50 -1.93 2.18 6.79
CA PRO A 50 -2.42 3.55 6.62
C PRO A 50 -1.32 4.61 6.78
N LEU A 51 -0.40 4.41 7.71
CA LEU A 51 0.73 5.31 7.89
C LEU A 51 1.69 5.28 6.69
N LEU A 52 1.93 4.11 6.11
CA LEU A 52 2.71 3.97 4.87
C LEU A 52 2.02 4.70 3.70
N ILE A 53 0.71 4.51 3.53
CA ILE A 53 -0.07 5.19 2.48
C ILE A 53 0.02 6.71 2.66
N LYS A 54 -0.20 7.23 3.90
CA LYS A 54 -0.08 8.66 4.20
C LYS A 54 1.29 9.22 3.82
N LYS A 55 2.36 8.51 4.17
CA LYS A 55 3.73 8.90 3.84
C LYS A 55 3.99 8.95 2.33
N ALA A 56 3.53 7.93 1.63
CA ALA A 56 3.82 7.77 0.21
C ALA A 56 3.01 8.71 -0.69
N THR A 57 1.85 9.19 -0.21
CA THR A 57 0.89 9.96 -1.02
C THR A 57 0.62 11.36 -0.53
N ASP A 58 0.87 11.63 0.75
CA ASP A 58 0.46 12.83 1.49
C ASP A 58 -1.05 13.17 1.34
N ALA A 59 -1.88 12.22 0.95
CA ALA A 59 -3.31 12.40 0.86
C ALA A 59 -3.96 12.40 2.25
N PRO A 60 -5.08 13.11 2.47
CA PRO A 60 -5.89 12.99 3.69
C PRO A 60 -6.24 11.52 3.93
N THR A 61 -5.92 11.01 5.11
CA THR A 61 -6.10 9.58 5.43
C THR A 61 -6.75 9.45 6.80
N PHE A 62 -7.83 8.67 6.89
CA PHE A 62 -8.52 8.38 8.13
C PHE A 62 -8.67 6.87 8.35
N VAL A 63 -8.60 6.45 9.59
CA VAL A 63 -8.82 5.05 9.99
C VAL A 63 -10.00 4.94 10.95
N CYS A 64 -10.83 3.93 10.73
CA CYS A 64 -11.91 3.52 11.65
C CYS A 64 -12.40 2.12 11.25
N PRO A 65 -12.75 1.23 12.20
CA PRO A 65 -13.44 -0.01 11.89
C PRO A 65 -14.73 0.22 11.09
N LYS A 66 -15.49 1.27 11.44
CA LYS A 66 -16.68 1.74 10.70
C LYS A 66 -16.25 2.69 9.58
N ARG A 67 -16.12 2.17 8.33
CA ARG A 67 -15.62 2.94 7.17
C ARG A 67 -16.46 4.18 6.85
N VAL A 68 -17.79 4.08 7.02
CA VAL A 68 -18.70 5.23 6.81
C VAL A 68 -18.31 6.38 7.72
N ALA A 69 -18.10 6.12 9.02
CA ALA A 69 -17.68 7.14 9.97
C ALA A 69 -16.30 7.75 9.61
N ALA A 70 -15.36 6.92 9.08
CA ALA A 70 -14.08 7.42 8.58
C ALA A 70 -14.27 8.36 7.38
N ALA A 71 -15.15 8.00 6.44
CA ALA A 71 -15.45 8.81 5.26
C ALA A 71 -16.10 10.16 5.65
N GLU A 72 -17.08 10.14 6.56
CA GLU A 72 -17.72 11.35 7.07
C GLU A 72 -16.75 12.29 7.77
N ALA A 73 -15.88 11.75 8.65
CA ALA A 73 -14.86 12.51 9.34
C ALA A 73 -13.83 13.11 8.36
N LEU A 74 -13.42 12.34 7.35
CA LEU A 74 -12.52 12.80 6.29
C LEU A 74 -13.13 13.94 5.50
N LEU A 75 -14.36 13.81 5.01
CA LEU A 75 -15.04 14.85 4.23
C LEU A 75 -15.32 16.12 5.04
N LYS A 76 -15.60 15.96 6.33
CA LYS A 76 -15.77 17.10 7.25
C LYS A 76 -14.46 17.87 7.43
N ALA A 77 -13.34 17.18 7.58
CA ALA A 77 -12.02 17.79 7.76
C ALA A 77 -11.43 18.32 6.44
N TYR A 78 -11.73 17.67 5.33
CA TYR A 78 -11.18 17.97 4.00
C TYR A 78 -12.29 18.09 2.94
N PRO A 79 -13.08 19.18 2.92
CA PRO A 79 -14.22 19.34 2.01
C PRO A 79 -13.87 19.37 0.52
N THR A 80 -12.59 19.56 0.18
CA THR A 80 -12.09 19.58 -1.20
C THR A 80 -11.83 18.18 -1.75
N VAL A 81 -11.87 17.14 -0.93
CA VAL A 81 -11.77 15.74 -1.39
C VAL A 81 -12.97 15.43 -2.28
N ASN A 82 -12.67 14.91 -3.49
CA ASN A 82 -13.69 14.62 -4.51
C ASN A 82 -13.75 13.15 -4.92
N VAL A 83 -12.84 12.31 -4.40
CA VAL A 83 -12.85 10.85 -4.52
C VAL A 83 -12.32 10.22 -3.24
N ILE A 84 -12.97 9.17 -2.74
CA ILE A 84 -12.53 8.40 -1.58
C ILE A 84 -12.05 7.03 -2.03
N ILE A 85 -10.85 6.64 -1.61
CA ILE A 85 -10.28 5.33 -1.84
C ILE A 85 -10.31 4.55 -0.53
N SER A 86 -11.02 3.42 -0.52
CA SER A 86 -11.07 2.52 0.63
C SER A 86 -10.04 1.41 0.49
N ASP A 87 -8.97 1.48 1.28
CA ASP A 87 -7.98 0.39 1.35
C ASP A 87 -8.55 -0.80 2.12
N ASP A 88 -8.43 -2.01 1.52
CA ASP A 88 -9.00 -3.26 2.03
C ASP A 88 -10.52 -3.16 2.32
N GLY A 89 -11.26 -2.61 1.35
CA GLY A 89 -12.68 -2.26 1.50
C GLY A 89 -13.69 -3.26 0.95
N LEU A 90 -13.30 -4.29 0.19
CA LEU A 90 -14.24 -5.16 -0.53
C LEU A 90 -15.29 -5.83 0.36
N GLN A 91 -14.94 -6.22 1.59
CA GLN A 91 -15.85 -6.86 2.54
C GLN A 91 -16.66 -5.86 3.39
N HIS A 92 -16.58 -4.55 3.10
CA HIS A 92 -17.30 -3.54 3.90
C HIS A 92 -18.58 -3.09 3.18
N TYR A 93 -19.59 -3.93 3.14
CA TYR A 93 -20.82 -3.75 2.36
C TYR A 93 -21.70 -2.55 2.76
N SER A 94 -21.53 -2.00 3.97
CA SER A 94 -22.24 -0.80 4.40
C SER A 94 -21.73 0.49 3.77
N LEU A 95 -20.56 0.47 3.10
CA LEU A 95 -20.04 1.60 2.36
C LEU A 95 -20.46 1.50 0.90
N HIS A 96 -21.17 2.53 0.38
CA HIS A 96 -21.46 2.63 -1.05
C HIS A 96 -20.17 2.72 -1.86
N ARG A 97 -20.14 2.10 -3.03
CA ARG A 97 -18.97 2.03 -3.90
C ARG A 97 -19.37 2.25 -5.34
N ASP A 98 -18.70 3.17 -6.00
CA ASP A 98 -18.88 3.46 -7.42
C ASP A 98 -17.98 2.56 -8.30
N VAL A 99 -16.84 2.11 -7.72
CA VAL A 99 -15.87 1.23 -8.40
C VAL A 99 -15.28 0.25 -7.40
N GLU A 100 -15.23 -1.02 -7.77
CA GLU A 100 -14.60 -2.10 -7.01
C GLU A 100 -13.43 -2.72 -7.77
N LEU A 101 -12.25 -2.69 -7.17
CA LEU A 101 -11.03 -3.31 -7.69
C LEU A 101 -10.58 -4.47 -6.82
N ALA A 102 -10.55 -5.68 -7.37
CA ALA A 102 -9.98 -6.84 -6.68
C ALA A 102 -8.49 -6.96 -7.01
N VAL A 103 -7.63 -6.95 -6.01
CA VAL A 103 -6.18 -7.11 -6.20
C VAL A 103 -5.77 -8.55 -5.95
N VAL A 104 -5.25 -9.22 -6.98
CA VAL A 104 -4.79 -10.60 -6.93
C VAL A 104 -3.26 -10.63 -7.09
N GLY A 105 -2.57 -11.25 -6.13
CA GLY A 105 -1.11 -11.42 -6.16
C GLY A 105 -0.69 -12.77 -6.75
N ALA A 106 0.63 -13.03 -6.76
CA ALA A 106 1.23 -14.24 -7.36
C ALA A 106 0.72 -15.58 -6.78
N ARG A 107 0.15 -15.57 -5.56
CA ARG A 107 -0.47 -16.78 -4.98
C ARG A 107 -1.84 -17.12 -5.59
N GLY A 108 -2.37 -16.24 -6.45
CA GLY A 108 -3.71 -16.38 -7.01
C GLY A 108 -4.78 -16.49 -5.92
N LEU A 109 -5.68 -17.43 -6.10
CA LEU A 109 -6.76 -17.74 -5.16
C LEU A 109 -6.40 -18.86 -4.17
N GLY A 110 -5.15 -19.35 -4.17
CA GLY A 110 -4.73 -20.49 -3.37
C GLY A 110 -5.47 -21.76 -3.76
N ASN A 111 -6.07 -22.46 -2.77
CA ASN A 111 -6.88 -23.65 -3.01
C ASN A 111 -8.33 -23.34 -3.40
N GLY A 112 -8.70 -22.06 -3.56
CA GLY A 112 -10.04 -21.62 -3.93
C GLY A 112 -11.09 -21.67 -2.81
N TRP A 113 -10.71 -22.06 -1.59
CA TRP A 113 -11.63 -22.17 -0.45
C TRP A 113 -11.60 -20.91 0.42
N VAL A 114 -12.76 -20.62 1.02
CA VAL A 114 -12.87 -19.55 2.01
C VAL A 114 -12.38 -20.02 3.39
N LEU A 115 -12.04 -19.06 4.24
CA LEU A 115 -11.66 -19.30 5.63
C LEU A 115 -12.75 -20.11 6.36
N PRO A 116 -12.39 -21.10 7.22
CA PRO A 116 -11.01 -21.47 7.59
C PRO A 116 -10.37 -22.54 6.69
N ALA A 117 -11.08 -23.08 5.69
CA ALA A 117 -10.62 -24.16 4.83
C ALA A 117 -9.58 -23.71 3.79
N GLY A 118 -9.51 -22.42 3.49
CA GLY A 118 -8.56 -21.81 2.57
C GLY A 118 -8.29 -20.35 2.91
N PRO A 119 -7.54 -19.65 2.05
CA PRO A 119 -7.08 -18.29 2.36
C PRO A 119 -8.08 -17.18 2.00
N LEU A 120 -9.19 -17.53 1.33
CA LEU A 120 -10.12 -16.54 0.80
C LEU A 120 -11.05 -16.00 1.89
N ARG A 121 -11.41 -14.73 1.81
CA ARG A 121 -12.45 -14.09 2.65
C ARG A 121 -13.84 -14.22 2.05
N GLU A 122 -13.91 -14.40 0.72
CA GLU A 122 -15.13 -14.55 -0.08
C GLU A 122 -14.89 -15.60 -1.18
N PRO A 123 -15.94 -16.21 -1.72
CA PRO A 123 -15.79 -17.23 -2.75
C PRO A 123 -15.19 -16.63 -4.05
N PRO A 124 -14.52 -17.45 -4.89
CA PRO A 124 -13.93 -16.99 -6.15
C PRO A 124 -14.92 -16.28 -7.09
N SER A 125 -16.20 -16.65 -7.06
CA SER A 125 -17.26 -16.01 -7.86
C SER A 125 -17.41 -14.50 -7.58
N ARG A 126 -16.93 -14.02 -6.43
CA ARG A 126 -16.92 -12.58 -6.12
C ARG A 126 -16.10 -11.76 -7.12
N LEU A 127 -15.17 -12.39 -7.81
CA LEU A 127 -14.39 -11.73 -8.86
C LEU A 127 -15.21 -11.40 -10.11
N ASP A 128 -16.32 -12.07 -10.35
CA ASP A 128 -17.22 -11.76 -11.46
C ASP A 128 -18.16 -10.58 -11.17
N GLU A 129 -18.19 -10.12 -9.92
CA GLU A 129 -19.05 -9.01 -9.46
C GLU A 129 -18.29 -7.68 -9.33
N VAL A 130 -16.95 -7.71 -9.30
CA VAL A 130 -16.14 -6.47 -9.22
C VAL A 130 -16.00 -5.83 -10.60
N ASP A 131 -15.68 -4.53 -10.62
CA ASP A 131 -15.53 -3.78 -11.88
C ASP A 131 -14.24 -4.12 -12.63
N ALA A 132 -13.16 -4.44 -11.90
CA ALA A 132 -11.90 -4.87 -12.50
C ALA A 132 -11.04 -5.69 -11.52
N ILE A 133 -10.19 -6.54 -12.09
CA ILE A 133 -9.18 -7.30 -11.37
C ILE A 133 -7.80 -6.71 -11.67
N VAL A 134 -7.05 -6.41 -10.62
CA VAL A 134 -5.67 -5.91 -10.71
C VAL A 134 -4.72 -7.05 -10.38
N LEU A 135 -3.99 -7.53 -11.37
CA LEU A 135 -3.01 -8.59 -11.24
C LEU A 135 -1.66 -7.99 -10.81
N ASN A 136 -1.27 -8.24 -9.58
CA ASN A 136 0.09 -7.93 -9.09
C ASN A 136 0.93 -9.22 -9.12
N ALA A 137 1.05 -9.81 -10.31
CA ALA A 137 1.72 -11.06 -10.60
C ALA A 137 2.26 -11.05 -12.03
N THR A 138 3.21 -11.94 -12.31
CA THR A 138 3.80 -12.13 -13.66
C THR A 138 2.92 -12.99 -14.58
N GLU A 139 2.03 -13.77 -14.00
CA GLU A 139 1.13 -14.69 -14.71
C GLU A 139 -0.34 -14.42 -14.37
N ASP A 140 -1.21 -14.69 -15.32
CA ASP A 140 -2.66 -14.65 -15.09
C ASP A 140 -3.10 -15.90 -14.34
N VAL A 141 -3.33 -15.74 -13.06
CA VAL A 141 -3.66 -16.82 -12.11
C VAL A 141 -5.15 -16.87 -11.78
N VAL A 142 -6.00 -16.20 -12.58
CA VAL A 142 -7.43 -16.06 -12.28
C VAL A 142 -8.28 -16.38 -13.50
N THR A 143 -9.30 -17.20 -13.31
CA THR A 143 -10.36 -17.44 -14.31
C THR A 143 -11.57 -16.59 -13.94
N SER A 144 -11.84 -15.54 -14.72
CA SER A 144 -13.00 -14.65 -14.58
C SER A 144 -13.24 -13.93 -15.90
N SER A 145 -14.46 -13.51 -16.18
CA SER A 145 -14.82 -12.66 -17.32
C SER A 145 -14.57 -11.17 -17.06
N THR A 146 -14.31 -10.79 -15.80
CA THR A 146 -14.05 -9.40 -15.39
C THR A 146 -12.78 -8.85 -16.03
N PRO A 147 -12.77 -7.59 -16.49
CA PRO A 147 -11.59 -6.95 -17.06
C PRO A 147 -10.38 -7.05 -16.14
N ARG A 148 -9.22 -7.40 -16.70
CA ARG A 148 -7.98 -7.61 -15.97
C ARG A 148 -6.92 -6.62 -16.41
N TYR A 149 -6.21 -6.05 -15.43
CA TYR A 149 -5.13 -5.09 -15.65
C TYR A 149 -3.91 -5.49 -14.82
N VAL A 150 -2.72 -5.24 -15.34
CA VAL A 150 -1.49 -5.61 -14.67
C VAL A 150 -0.96 -4.44 -13.83
N ALA A 151 -0.55 -4.75 -12.61
CA ALA A 151 0.26 -3.86 -11.78
C ALA A 151 1.67 -4.43 -11.67
N THR A 152 2.66 -3.71 -12.17
CA THR A 152 4.07 -4.11 -12.06
C THR A 152 4.69 -3.47 -10.84
N SER A 153 5.36 -4.29 -10.02
CA SER A 153 6.04 -3.80 -8.82
C SER A 153 7.52 -4.08 -8.92
N GLY A 154 8.34 -3.07 -8.62
CA GLY A 154 9.79 -3.14 -8.67
C GLY A 154 10.46 -2.26 -7.63
N PHE A 155 11.78 -2.36 -7.55
CA PHE A 155 12.63 -1.47 -6.80
C PHE A 155 13.52 -0.70 -7.77
N THR A 156 13.73 0.57 -7.56
CA THR A 156 14.63 1.39 -8.36
C THR A 156 15.66 2.06 -7.46
N ASN A 157 15.21 2.57 -6.33
CA ASN A 157 16.00 3.37 -5.43
C ASN A 157 15.97 2.79 -4.00
N ALA A 158 16.94 3.21 -3.21
CA ALA A 158 16.95 3.08 -1.77
C ALA A 158 17.11 4.46 -1.14
N ILE A 159 16.53 4.66 0.03
CA ILE A 159 16.58 5.91 0.80
C ILE A 159 17.41 5.63 2.05
N ASN A 160 18.52 6.33 2.23
CA ASN A 160 19.26 6.24 3.48
C ASN A 160 18.39 6.71 4.65
N TYR A 161 18.24 5.86 5.66
CA TYR A 161 17.29 6.10 6.75
C TYR A 161 17.69 7.28 7.65
N ALA A 162 18.98 7.51 7.80
CA ALA A 162 19.52 8.58 8.64
C ALA A 162 19.53 9.94 7.92
N THR A 163 19.99 9.98 6.67
CA THR A 163 20.20 11.22 5.93
C THR A 163 19.04 11.61 5.03
N GLY A 164 18.20 10.65 4.64
CA GLY A 164 17.15 10.83 3.63
C GLY A 164 17.66 10.85 2.19
N GLU A 165 18.96 10.64 1.96
CA GLU A 165 19.54 10.59 0.62
C GLU A 165 18.95 9.45 -0.20
N ILE A 166 18.59 9.75 -1.44
CA ILE A 166 18.04 8.77 -2.40
C ILE A 166 19.18 8.30 -3.30
N VAL A 167 19.43 7.01 -3.30
CA VAL A 167 20.49 6.36 -4.10
C VAL A 167 19.89 5.25 -4.92
N SER A 168 20.24 5.12 -6.21
CA SER A 168 19.77 4.01 -7.03
C SER A 168 20.38 2.70 -6.56
N LEU A 169 19.61 1.60 -6.66
CA LEU A 169 20.08 0.26 -6.29
C LEU A 169 21.30 -0.17 -7.14
N ASP A 170 21.33 0.23 -8.41
CA ASP A 170 22.46 -0.04 -9.30
C ASP A 170 23.74 0.71 -8.86
N THR A 171 23.61 1.90 -8.27
CA THR A 171 24.75 2.62 -7.71
C THR A 171 25.26 1.94 -6.45
N LEU A 172 24.35 1.50 -5.56
CA LEU A 172 24.72 0.74 -4.35
C LEU A 172 25.35 -0.61 -4.70
N SER A 173 24.86 -1.31 -5.71
CA SER A 173 25.44 -2.56 -6.21
C SER A 173 26.88 -2.35 -6.71
N ARG A 174 27.09 -1.31 -7.55
CA ARG A 174 28.44 -0.96 -8.03
C ARG A 174 29.38 -0.56 -6.89
N MET A 175 28.88 0.18 -5.91
CA MET A 175 29.66 0.57 -4.74
C MET A 175 30.02 -0.63 -3.87
N GLN A 176 29.07 -1.53 -3.64
CA GLN A 176 29.28 -2.79 -2.93
C GLN A 176 30.41 -3.60 -3.57
N PHE A 177 30.32 -3.83 -4.88
CA PHE A 177 31.32 -4.60 -5.64
C PHE A 177 32.71 -3.95 -5.55
N LYS A 178 32.82 -2.64 -5.82
CA LYS A 178 34.11 -1.93 -5.84
C LYS A 178 34.80 -1.90 -4.48
N LYS A 179 34.04 -1.79 -3.38
CA LYS A 179 34.58 -1.63 -2.03
C LYS A 179 34.56 -2.93 -1.21
N GLY A 180 33.99 -4.02 -1.74
CA GLY A 180 33.86 -5.28 -1.01
C GLY A 180 32.94 -5.18 0.21
N LEU A 181 31.87 -4.35 0.15
CA LEU A 181 31.00 -4.09 1.28
C LEU A 181 30.11 -5.29 1.59
N LYS A 182 29.98 -5.60 2.88
CA LYS A 182 29.04 -6.61 3.36
C LYS A 182 27.63 -6.04 3.40
N ALA A 183 26.68 -6.71 2.76
CA ALA A 183 25.28 -6.27 2.76
C ALA A 183 24.34 -7.33 3.36
N VAL A 184 23.37 -6.85 4.10
CA VAL A 184 22.30 -7.65 4.71
C VAL A 184 20.95 -7.07 4.26
N ALA A 185 19.99 -7.95 4.00
CA ALA A 185 18.60 -7.58 3.76
C ALA A 185 17.71 -8.19 4.84
N MET A 186 16.97 -7.35 5.58
CA MET A 186 16.03 -7.78 6.63
C MET A 186 14.62 -7.41 6.24
N ALA A 187 13.66 -8.32 6.45
CA ALA A 187 12.26 -8.05 6.16
C ALA A 187 11.33 -8.82 7.10
N GLY A 188 10.43 -8.07 7.78
CA GLY A 188 9.34 -8.56 8.62
C GLY A 188 7.98 -8.48 7.90
N ILE A 189 7.90 -9.11 6.73
CA ILE A 189 6.73 -9.16 5.85
C ILE A 189 6.34 -10.59 5.49
N ALA A 190 5.13 -10.82 5.02
CA ALA A 190 4.58 -12.16 4.74
C ALA A 190 5.35 -12.98 3.68
N VAL A 191 6.07 -12.35 2.75
CA VAL A 191 6.86 -13.00 1.70
C VAL A 191 8.20 -12.27 1.55
N PRO A 192 9.13 -12.46 2.50
CA PRO A 192 10.42 -11.75 2.49
C PRO A 192 11.32 -12.18 1.34
N GLU A 193 11.17 -13.40 0.83
CA GLU A 193 11.96 -13.95 -0.29
C GLU A 193 11.84 -13.09 -1.54
N ARG A 194 10.66 -12.52 -1.79
CA ARG A 194 10.45 -11.61 -2.92
C ARG A 194 11.32 -10.35 -2.80
N PHE A 195 11.39 -9.77 -1.60
CA PHE A 195 12.24 -8.62 -1.33
C PHE A 195 13.72 -8.95 -1.58
N PHE A 196 14.19 -10.08 -1.07
CA PHE A 196 15.57 -10.51 -1.24
C PHE A 196 15.92 -10.81 -2.71
N SER A 197 15.02 -11.48 -3.43
CA SER A 197 15.22 -11.80 -4.86
C SER A 197 15.27 -10.55 -5.72
N MET A 198 14.44 -9.54 -5.41
CA MET A 198 14.44 -8.28 -6.15
C MET A 198 15.73 -7.48 -5.95
N LEU A 199 16.30 -7.45 -4.73
CA LEU A 199 17.61 -6.84 -4.48
C LEU A 199 18.73 -7.56 -5.26
N LYS A 200 18.71 -8.89 -5.27
CA LYS A 200 19.66 -9.69 -6.06
C LYS A 200 19.53 -9.44 -7.56
N ALA A 201 18.34 -9.22 -8.08
CA ALA A 201 18.12 -8.87 -9.49
C ALA A 201 18.77 -7.54 -9.89
N HIS A 202 19.02 -6.63 -8.93
CA HIS A 202 19.81 -5.41 -9.11
C HIS A 202 21.33 -5.62 -8.91
N GLY A 203 21.77 -6.87 -8.80
CA GLY A 203 23.19 -7.20 -8.61
C GLY A 203 23.73 -6.98 -7.20
N LEU A 204 22.85 -6.81 -6.20
CA LEU A 204 23.25 -6.73 -4.80
C LEU A 204 23.44 -8.12 -4.21
N GLU A 205 24.62 -8.38 -3.65
CA GLU A 205 24.92 -9.60 -2.89
C GLU A 205 24.52 -9.41 -1.42
N VAL A 206 23.28 -9.80 -1.08
CA VAL A 206 22.75 -9.63 0.26
C VAL A 206 22.63 -10.93 1.02
N ARG A 207 23.02 -10.94 2.30
CA ARG A 207 22.68 -12.00 3.24
C ARG A 207 21.24 -11.78 3.72
N PRO A 208 20.30 -12.69 3.42
CA PRO A 208 18.90 -12.52 3.78
C PRO A 208 18.67 -12.85 5.26
N ILE A 209 17.85 -12.04 5.94
CA ILE A 209 17.34 -12.27 7.29
C ILE A 209 15.83 -12.07 7.27
N ALA A 210 15.08 -13.17 7.27
CA ALA A 210 13.64 -13.12 7.42
C ALA A 210 13.28 -12.92 8.89
N LEU A 211 12.52 -11.87 9.18
CA LEU A 211 11.90 -11.64 10.48
C LEU A 211 10.44 -12.15 10.44
N PRO A 212 9.84 -12.45 11.60
CA PRO A 212 8.41 -12.78 11.66
C PRO A 212 7.55 -11.70 10.97
N ASP A 213 6.48 -12.11 10.30
CA ASP A 213 5.56 -11.15 9.69
C ASP A 213 5.01 -10.20 10.76
N HIS A 214 5.04 -8.89 10.44
CA HIS A 214 4.74 -7.82 11.37
C HIS A 214 5.65 -7.75 12.62
N TYR A 215 6.92 -8.12 12.47
CA TYR A 215 7.90 -7.92 13.54
C TYR A 215 7.80 -6.50 14.11
N ASP A 216 7.77 -6.37 15.44
CA ASP A 216 7.43 -5.11 16.12
C ASP A 216 8.62 -4.15 16.33
N TYR A 217 9.83 -4.65 16.05
CA TYR A 217 11.09 -3.91 16.29
C TYR A 217 11.25 -3.42 17.73
N SER A 218 10.66 -4.12 18.72
CA SER A 218 10.84 -3.83 20.15
C SER A 218 12.31 -3.93 20.59
N LYS A 219 13.07 -4.78 19.90
CA LYS A 219 14.54 -4.89 20.01
C LYS A 219 15.16 -4.41 18.71
N ASN A 220 16.30 -3.71 18.80
CA ASN A 220 17.06 -3.29 17.62
C ASN A 220 17.75 -4.52 16.97
N PRO A 221 17.29 -5.04 15.82
CA PRO A 221 17.87 -6.21 15.19
C PRO A 221 19.17 -5.90 14.44
N PHE A 222 19.54 -4.61 14.32
CA PHE A 222 20.70 -4.15 13.56
C PHE A 222 21.94 -3.98 14.43
N LYS A 223 21.77 -3.94 15.76
CA LYS A 223 22.85 -3.60 16.71
C LYS A 223 24.06 -4.52 16.56
N ASP A 224 23.80 -5.82 16.46
CA ASP A 224 24.83 -6.85 16.37
C ASP A 224 25.05 -7.34 14.92
N CYS A 225 24.56 -6.57 13.94
CA CYS A 225 24.66 -6.90 12.54
C CYS A 225 25.99 -6.39 11.96
N GLU A 226 26.89 -7.33 11.65
CA GLU A 226 28.13 -7.03 10.94
C GLU A 226 27.85 -6.85 9.44
N ALA A 227 27.45 -5.63 9.08
CA ALA A 227 27.19 -5.22 7.71
C ALA A 227 27.51 -3.74 7.50
N ASP A 228 27.95 -3.40 6.30
CA ASP A 228 28.18 -2.02 5.85
C ASP A 228 26.90 -1.42 5.24
N LEU A 229 26.04 -2.28 4.66
CA LEU A 229 24.75 -1.91 4.08
C LEU A 229 23.65 -2.81 4.66
N ILE A 230 22.57 -2.21 5.14
CA ILE A 230 21.40 -2.92 5.68
C ILE A 230 20.16 -2.46 4.91
N PHE A 231 19.58 -3.34 4.13
CA PHE A 231 18.37 -3.06 3.36
C PHE A 231 17.12 -3.53 4.11
N ILE A 232 16.14 -2.64 4.25
CA ILE A 232 14.84 -2.93 4.88
C ILE A 232 13.69 -2.45 4.00
N THR A 233 12.50 -3.00 4.23
CA THR A 233 11.29 -2.54 3.54
C THR A 233 10.72 -1.26 4.15
N GLU A 234 9.85 -0.55 3.42
CA GLU A 234 9.14 0.61 3.95
C GLU A 234 8.24 0.25 5.16
N LYS A 235 7.63 -0.95 5.15
CA LYS A 235 6.82 -1.44 6.28
C LYS A 235 7.67 -1.58 7.55
N ASP A 236 8.87 -2.07 7.41
CA ASP A 236 9.82 -2.21 8.51
C ASP A 236 10.30 -0.84 9.00
N ALA A 237 10.63 0.06 8.08
CA ALA A 237 11.07 1.43 8.39
C ALA A 237 10.03 2.24 9.18
N VAL A 238 8.74 2.01 8.95
CA VAL A 238 7.66 2.64 9.75
C VAL A 238 7.78 2.26 11.22
N LYS A 239 8.11 1.01 11.52
CA LYS A 239 8.22 0.48 12.89
C LYS A 239 9.54 0.86 13.56
N CYS A 240 10.62 0.98 12.78
CA CYS A 240 11.93 1.44 13.25
C CYS A 240 11.90 2.84 13.87
N ARG A 241 10.87 3.65 13.60
CA ARG A 241 10.71 4.99 14.20
C ARG A 241 10.65 5.02 15.72
N LYS A 242 10.28 3.90 16.35
CA LYS A 242 10.25 3.75 17.81
C LYS A 242 11.66 3.88 18.45
N HIS A 243 12.71 3.71 17.64
CA HIS A 243 14.10 3.73 18.07
C HIS A 243 14.84 4.97 17.53
N ALA A 244 15.15 5.90 18.43
CA ALA A 244 15.85 7.12 18.05
C ALA A 244 17.32 6.87 17.60
N ASP A 245 17.95 5.80 18.08
CA ASP A 245 19.29 5.37 17.71
C ASP A 245 19.38 4.91 16.25
N LEU A 246 18.32 4.28 15.73
CA LEU A 246 18.28 3.84 14.33
C LEU A 246 18.27 5.01 13.33
N LYS A 247 17.79 6.19 13.73
CA LYS A 247 17.85 7.40 12.90
C LYS A 247 19.26 7.94 12.68
N LYS A 248 20.24 7.42 13.40
CA LYS A 248 21.66 7.79 13.27
C LYS A 248 22.49 6.72 12.57
N ASP A 249 21.89 5.56 12.28
CA ASP A 249 22.60 4.46 11.63
C ASP A 249 22.57 4.64 10.10
N GLU A 250 23.66 5.19 9.56
CA GLU A 250 23.84 5.48 8.12
C GLU A 250 23.94 4.20 7.26
N ARG A 251 24.08 3.02 7.87
CA ARG A 251 24.10 1.73 7.15
C ARG A 251 22.72 1.32 6.65
N ILE A 252 21.64 1.89 7.23
CA ILE A 252 20.26 1.47 6.94
C ILE A 252 19.73 2.18 5.70
N TYR A 253 19.29 1.37 4.74
CA TYR A 253 18.65 1.79 3.50
C TYR A 253 17.25 1.23 3.40
N VAL A 254 16.26 2.11 3.33
CA VAL A 254 14.86 1.77 3.09
C VAL A 254 14.65 1.63 1.59
N VAL A 255 14.11 0.49 1.15
CA VAL A 255 13.85 0.24 -0.27
C VAL A 255 12.35 0.32 -0.52
N PRO A 256 11.87 1.43 -1.12
CA PRO A 256 10.46 1.59 -1.43
C PRO A 256 10.03 0.67 -2.56
N LEU A 257 8.87 0.05 -2.39
CA LEU A 257 8.24 -0.74 -3.45
C LEU A 257 7.46 0.19 -4.38
N GLU A 258 8.02 0.45 -5.54
CA GLU A 258 7.36 1.21 -6.60
C GLU A 258 6.39 0.30 -7.35
N THR A 259 5.13 0.71 -7.46
CA THR A 259 4.11 0.01 -8.25
C THR A 259 3.63 0.93 -9.35
N LYS A 260 3.66 0.43 -10.58
CA LYS A 260 3.10 1.09 -11.76
C LYS A 260 1.84 0.37 -12.18
N LEU A 261 0.76 1.11 -12.33
CA LEU A 261 -0.50 0.60 -12.83
C LEU A 261 -0.53 0.65 -14.35
N ASP A 262 -1.25 -0.30 -14.95
CA ASP A 262 -1.62 -0.21 -16.34
C ASP A 262 -2.41 1.10 -16.58
N LYS A 263 -2.00 1.89 -17.57
CA LYS A 263 -2.67 3.15 -17.92
C LYS A 263 -4.16 2.95 -18.18
N PHE A 264 -4.54 1.85 -18.84
CA PHE A 264 -5.93 1.55 -19.13
C PHE A 264 -6.76 1.28 -17.88
N LEU A 265 -6.17 0.77 -16.80
CA LEU A 265 -6.83 0.68 -15.50
C LEU A 265 -7.18 2.06 -14.96
N VAL A 266 -6.22 2.99 -14.99
CA VAL A 266 -6.44 4.34 -14.46
C VAL A 266 -7.49 5.08 -15.29
N ASP A 267 -7.45 4.94 -16.63
CA ASP A 267 -8.46 5.48 -17.55
C ASP A 267 -9.86 4.90 -17.26
N PHE A 268 -9.92 3.58 -17.00
CA PHE A 268 -11.16 2.90 -16.66
C PHE A 268 -11.75 3.43 -15.34
N VAL A 269 -10.93 3.53 -14.28
CA VAL A 269 -11.35 4.06 -12.98
C VAL A 269 -11.83 5.50 -13.13
N GLU A 270 -11.08 6.36 -13.79
CA GLU A 270 -11.42 7.77 -14.00
C GLU A 270 -12.75 7.92 -14.73
N LYS A 271 -12.99 7.14 -15.78
CA LYS A 271 -14.28 7.12 -16.50
C LYS A 271 -15.45 6.76 -15.56
N LYS A 272 -15.26 5.75 -14.73
CA LYS A 272 -16.29 5.30 -13.76
C LYS A 272 -16.61 6.37 -12.72
N ILE A 273 -15.59 6.92 -12.04
CA ILE A 273 -15.79 7.94 -10.99
C ILE A 273 -16.36 9.25 -11.58
N THR A 274 -15.97 9.62 -12.81
CA THR A 274 -16.55 10.77 -13.50
C THR A 274 -18.04 10.58 -13.79
N ALA A 275 -18.43 9.39 -14.24
CA ALA A 275 -19.84 9.06 -14.49
C ALA A 275 -20.66 9.08 -13.17
N ALA A 276 -20.10 8.53 -12.08
CA ALA A 276 -20.74 8.56 -10.76
C ALA A 276 -20.92 10.00 -10.22
N ALA A 277 -19.87 10.82 -10.33
CA ALA A 277 -19.94 12.23 -9.93
C ALA A 277 -20.99 13.03 -10.71
N LYS A 278 -21.18 12.74 -12.01
CA LYS A 278 -22.22 13.36 -12.84
C LYS A 278 -23.63 12.97 -12.36
N LYS A 279 -23.87 11.67 -12.14
CA LYS A 279 -25.16 11.17 -11.62
C LYS A 279 -25.50 11.77 -10.26
N SER A 280 -24.55 11.90 -9.36
CA SER A 280 -24.74 12.49 -8.03
C SER A 280 -25.15 13.98 -8.13
N LYS A 281 -24.52 14.75 -9.03
CA LYS A 281 -24.88 16.15 -9.27
C LYS A 281 -26.29 16.30 -9.86
N GLU A 282 -26.67 15.44 -10.80
CA GLU A 282 -28.00 15.42 -11.39
C GLU A 282 -29.08 15.09 -10.36
N ALA A 283 -28.86 14.09 -9.50
CA ALA A 283 -29.77 13.73 -8.41
C ALA A 283 -29.97 14.90 -7.42
N ALA A 284 -28.87 15.55 -7.00
CA ALA A 284 -28.94 16.70 -6.09
C ALA A 284 -29.63 17.92 -6.72
N ALA A 285 -29.58 18.08 -8.04
CA ALA A 285 -30.26 19.16 -8.76
C ALA A 285 -31.79 18.91 -8.85
N VAL A 286 -32.21 17.66 -8.98
CA VAL A 286 -33.62 17.26 -8.98
C VAL A 286 -34.24 17.48 -7.61
N ASP A 287 -33.57 17.07 -6.53
CA ASP A 287 -34.06 17.19 -5.14
C ASP A 287 -34.27 18.66 -4.76
N ARG A 288 -33.36 19.56 -5.16
CA ARG A 288 -33.51 21.02 -4.94
C ARG A 288 -34.68 21.66 -5.69
N LYS A 289 -35.15 21.05 -6.81
CA LYS A 289 -36.29 21.54 -7.55
C LYS A 289 -37.61 21.03 -7.00
N SER A 290 -37.60 19.86 -6.32
CA SER A 290 -38.81 19.28 -5.70
C SER A 290 -39.14 19.89 -4.34
N THR A 291 -38.18 20.61 -3.73
CA THR A 291 -38.32 21.25 -2.40
C THR A 291 -38.66 22.76 -2.52
N ARG A 292 -38.89 23.29 -3.71
CA ARG A 292 -39.43 24.63 -3.99
C ARG A 292 -40.84 24.54 -4.51
#